data_45feaaf491f49575a96d1161fddd3395
#
_entry.id   45feaaf491f49575a96d1161fddd3395
#
_cell.length_a   1.000
_cell.length_b   1.000
_cell.length_c   1.000
_cell.angle_alpha   90.00
_cell.angle_beta   90.00
_cell.angle_gamma   90.00
#
_symmetry.space_group_name_H-M   'P 1'
#
loop_
_entity.id
_entity.type
_entity.pdbx_description
1 polymer ?
#
loop_
_entity_poly.entity_id
_entity_poly.type
_entity_poly.pdbx_seq_one_letter_code
_entity_poly.pdbx_strand_id
1 'polypeptide(L)'
;MAAGGALAVDRDAFSAEVTRLVEACPNIAVQRERVERIDESAPILVATGPLTDGALADEIGKLTGDERLHFYDAVAPIVTAESLDHEKVFAASRYDRGEADYLNCPFNKAEYEAFHAALASAERAPLHDFDTGAEQSARPDPDAHGKKADTVTVYEGCMPIEIMAARGADTMRFGPLRPVGLVDPNTGHRPWANVQLRAENKERTLYNIVGFQTNLKWGEQKRVFSMIPGLENAEFVRY
;
A
#
# COMPACT_ATOMS: atom_id res chain seq x y z
N MET A 1 -8.50 -1.88 19.47
CA MET A 1 -9.46 -1.34 18.50
C MET A 1 -9.43 -2.26 17.28
N ALA A 2 -10.58 -2.66 16.75
CA ALA A 2 -10.63 -3.40 15.49
C ALA A 2 -10.74 -2.40 14.32
N ALA A 3 -9.95 -2.58 13.30
CA ALA A 3 -10.05 -1.81 12.05
C ALA A 3 -10.39 -2.80 10.93
N GLY A 4 -11.65 -2.77 10.46
CA GLY A 4 -12.11 -3.67 9.40
C GLY A 4 -11.92 -5.17 9.70
N GLY A 5 -12.07 -5.59 10.94
CA GLY A 5 -11.83 -6.98 11.38
C GLY A 5 -10.37 -7.28 11.78
N ALA A 6 -9.45 -6.32 11.67
CA ALA A 6 -8.07 -6.43 12.17
C ALA A 6 -7.92 -5.76 13.54
N LEU A 7 -7.05 -6.29 14.37
CA LEU A 7 -6.69 -5.67 15.65
C LEU A 7 -5.69 -4.54 15.42
N ALA A 8 -6.09 -3.30 15.68
CA ALA A 8 -5.19 -2.16 15.70
C ALA A 8 -4.64 -1.96 17.12
N VAL A 9 -3.34 -1.76 17.24
CA VAL A 9 -2.62 -1.57 18.51
C VAL A 9 -1.81 -0.27 18.46
N ASP A 10 -1.52 0.29 19.62
CA ASP A 10 -0.51 1.32 19.76
C ASP A 10 0.86 0.73 19.42
N ARG A 11 1.57 1.31 18.46
CA ARG A 11 2.84 0.77 17.95
C ARG A 11 3.92 0.71 19.01
N ASP A 12 4.08 1.79 19.77
CA ASP A 12 5.16 1.93 20.74
C ASP A 12 4.90 1.02 21.95
N ALA A 13 3.67 0.99 22.45
CA ALA A 13 3.27 0.11 23.54
C ALA A 13 3.40 -1.37 23.16
N PHE A 14 3.00 -1.73 21.93
CA PHE A 14 3.15 -3.11 21.43
C PHE A 14 4.63 -3.51 21.31
N SER A 15 5.46 -2.65 20.70
CA SER A 15 6.89 -2.89 20.56
C SER A 15 7.59 -3.03 21.90
N ALA A 16 7.28 -2.15 22.86
CA ALA A 16 7.85 -2.20 24.21
C ALA A 16 7.46 -3.49 24.95
N GLU A 17 6.20 -3.91 24.86
CA GLU A 17 5.74 -5.12 25.52
C GLU A 17 6.34 -6.39 24.91
N VAL A 18 6.43 -6.48 23.58
CA VAL A 18 7.09 -7.61 22.91
C VAL A 18 8.58 -7.69 23.30
N THR A 19 9.27 -6.55 23.30
CA THR A 19 10.68 -6.48 23.70
C THR A 19 10.85 -6.95 25.14
N ARG A 20 10.03 -6.47 26.06
CA ARG A 20 10.03 -6.88 27.48
C ARG A 20 9.81 -8.39 27.64
N LEU A 21 8.87 -8.98 26.90
CA LEU A 21 8.59 -10.42 26.95
C LEU A 21 9.77 -11.26 26.44
N VAL A 22 10.40 -10.81 25.34
CA VAL A 22 11.58 -11.49 24.79
C VAL A 22 12.75 -11.44 25.77
N GLU A 23 13.06 -10.26 26.33
CA GLU A 23 14.17 -10.06 27.28
C GLU A 23 13.94 -10.78 28.62
N ALA A 24 12.69 -10.96 29.03
CA ALA A 24 12.34 -11.70 30.25
C ALA A 24 12.43 -13.22 30.08
N CYS A 25 12.54 -13.73 28.86
CA CYS A 25 12.59 -15.17 28.63
C CYS A 25 14.00 -15.72 28.93
N PRO A 26 14.18 -16.65 29.91
CA PRO A 26 15.49 -17.14 30.31
C PRO A 26 16.21 -17.97 29.23
N ASN A 27 15.48 -18.42 28.23
CA ASN A 27 16.01 -19.22 27.11
C ASN A 27 16.40 -18.39 25.88
N ILE A 28 16.27 -17.06 25.96
CA ILE A 28 16.60 -16.14 24.85
C ILE A 28 17.76 -15.24 25.28
N ALA A 29 18.85 -15.27 24.51
CA ALA A 29 19.94 -14.31 24.64
C ALA A 29 19.81 -13.26 23.53
N VAL A 30 19.49 -12.02 23.88
CA VAL A 30 19.36 -10.93 22.91
C VAL A 30 20.75 -10.33 22.65
N GLN A 31 21.19 -10.39 21.40
CA GLN A 31 22.41 -9.73 20.94
C GLN A 31 22.03 -8.56 20.00
N ARG A 32 22.50 -7.35 20.34
CA ARG A 32 22.21 -6.13 19.56
C ARG A 32 23.41 -5.78 18.69
N GLU A 33 23.51 -6.49 17.56
CA GLU A 33 24.58 -6.29 16.59
C GLU A 33 24.05 -6.30 15.17
N ARG A 34 24.83 -5.76 14.24
CA ARG A 34 24.53 -5.84 12.82
C ARG A 34 24.98 -7.21 12.29
N VAL A 35 24.03 -7.96 11.77
CA VAL A 35 24.30 -9.25 11.11
C VAL A 35 24.50 -9.02 9.62
N GLU A 36 25.69 -9.37 9.12
CA GLU A 36 26.07 -9.24 7.70
C GLU A 36 26.26 -10.59 7.01
N ARG A 37 26.32 -11.68 7.80
CA ARG A 37 26.50 -13.05 7.29
C ARG A 37 25.58 -14.00 8.01
N ILE A 38 25.18 -15.05 7.31
CA ILE A 38 24.35 -16.12 7.83
C ILE A 38 25.26 -17.28 8.23
N ASP A 39 25.23 -17.68 9.52
CA ASP A 39 25.98 -18.84 10.03
C ASP A 39 25.15 -20.11 9.80
N GLU A 40 25.53 -20.90 8.83
CA GLU A 40 24.83 -22.14 8.46
C GLU A 40 25.14 -23.33 9.42
N SER A 41 25.89 -23.11 10.49
CA SER A 41 26.24 -24.17 11.46
C SER A 41 25.06 -24.63 12.32
N ALA A 42 23.99 -23.85 12.41
CA ALA A 42 22.78 -24.13 13.16
C ALA A 42 21.51 -23.69 12.42
N PRO A 43 20.32 -24.20 12.79
CA PRO A 43 19.07 -23.67 12.25
C PRO A 43 18.94 -22.19 12.53
N ILE A 44 18.66 -21.38 11.51
CA ILE A 44 18.53 -19.94 11.61
C ILE A 44 17.20 -19.47 10.99
N LEU A 45 16.58 -18.48 11.64
CA LEU A 45 15.40 -17.79 11.12
C LEU A 45 15.76 -16.34 10.83
N VAL A 46 15.74 -15.95 9.57
CA VAL A 46 15.90 -14.56 9.16
C VAL A 46 14.52 -13.89 9.09
N ALA A 47 14.27 -12.91 9.96
CA ALA A 47 12.98 -12.23 10.09
C ALA A 47 13.17 -10.70 10.15
N THR A 48 14.10 -10.19 9.32
CA THR A 48 14.53 -8.78 9.29
C THR A 48 13.54 -7.86 8.55
N GLY A 49 12.55 -8.44 7.89
CA GLY A 49 11.50 -7.71 7.19
C GLY A 49 11.87 -7.30 5.76
N PRO A 50 10.96 -6.58 5.09
CA PRO A 50 11.08 -6.30 3.66
C PRO A 50 12.15 -5.26 3.30
N LEU A 51 12.64 -4.47 4.26
CA LEU A 51 13.69 -3.46 4.06
C LEU A 51 15.10 -4.02 4.33
N THR A 52 15.31 -5.32 4.27
CA THR A 52 16.62 -5.93 4.40
C THR A 52 17.52 -5.51 3.24
N ASP A 53 18.66 -4.92 3.54
CA ASP A 53 19.60 -4.37 2.57
C ASP A 53 21.05 -4.79 2.80
N GLY A 54 21.95 -4.36 1.92
CA GLY A 54 23.40 -4.55 2.03
C GLY A 54 23.85 -6.01 2.09
N ALA A 55 24.89 -6.28 2.85
CA ALA A 55 25.55 -7.59 2.89
C ALA A 55 24.61 -8.74 3.29
N LEU A 56 23.65 -8.51 4.17
CA LEU A 56 22.68 -9.55 4.56
C LEU A 56 21.73 -9.91 3.41
N ALA A 57 21.28 -8.90 2.64
CA ALA A 57 20.45 -9.14 1.45
C ALA A 57 21.21 -9.95 0.39
N ASP A 58 22.50 -9.64 0.18
CA ASP A 58 23.38 -10.40 -0.73
C ASP A 58 23.57 -11.85 -0.29
N GLU A 59 23.73 -12.09 1.03
CA GLU A 59 23.84 -13.46 1.58
C GLU A 59 22.54 -14.25 1.39
N ILE A 60 21.38 -13.63 1.65
CA ILE A 60 20.07 -14.27 1.40
C ILE A 60 19.93 -14.63 -0.09
N GLY A 61 20.27 -13.70 -0.98
CA GLY A 61 20.24 -13.93 -2.42
C GLY A 61 21.08 -15.12 -2.86
N LYS A 62 22.32 -15.26 -2.32
CA LYS A 62 23.19 -16.41 -2.59
C LYS A 62 22.59 -17.73 -2.12
N LEU A 63 22.00 -17.75 -0.93
CA LEU A 63 21.40 -18.95 -0.33
C LEU A 63 20.13 -19.40 -1.05
N THR A 64 19.32 -18.47 -1.50
CA THR A 64 18.04 -18.75 -2.19
C THR A 64 18.22 -19.01 -3.68
N GLY A 65 19.38 -18.65 -4.25
CA GLY A 65 19.61 -18.65 -5.69
C GLY A 65 18.87 -17.53 -6.42
N ASP A 66 18.29 -16.58 -5.67
CA ASP A 66 17.63 -15.39 -6.20
C ASP A 66 18.54 -14.19 -5.93
N GLU A 67 19.11 -13.63 -6.98
CA GLU A 67 20.11 -12.55 -6.85
C GLU A 67 19.51 -11.25 -6.28
N ARG A 68 18.17 -11.19 -6.03
CA ARG A 68 17.50 -9.96 -5.63
C ARG A 68 16.31 -10.19 -4.71
N LEU A 69 16.33 -9.51 -3.56
CA LEU A 69 15.14 -9.30 -2.75
C LEU A 69 14.33 -8.16 -3.41
N HIS A 70 13.18 -8.51 -3.96
CA HIS A 70 12.27 -7.52 -4.56
C HIS A 70 11.49 -6.83 -3.46
N PHE A 71 11.90 -5.64 -3.11
CA PHE A 71 11.16 -4.78 -2.20
C PHE A 71 10.90 -3.44 -2.86
N TYR A 72 9.70 -2.93 -2.65
CA TYR A 72 9.28 -1.62 -3.12
C TYR A 72 8.73 -0.83 -1.92
N ASP A 73 9.42 0.26 -1.55
CA ASP A 73 8.99 1.13 -0.45
C ASP A 73 7.97 2.14 -0.98
N ALA A 74 6.69 1.77 -0.90
CA ALA A 74 5.59 2.65 -1.26
C ALA A 74 4.68 2.85 -0.06
N VAL A 75 4.48 4.11 0.32
CA VAL A 75 3.63 4.50 1.44
C VAL A 75 2.27 4.94 0.91
N ALA A 76 1.20 4.50 1.57
CA ALA A 76 -0.14 4.99 1.27
C ALA A 76 -0.35 6.37 1.94
N PRO A 77 -0.89 7.37 1.23
CA PRO A 77 -1.11 8.70 1.77
C PRO A 77 -2.14 8.71 2.91
N ILE A 78 -1.94 9.63 3.86
CA ILE A 78 -2.85 9.89 4.97
C ILE A 78 -3.42 11.29 4.82
N VAL A 79 -4.72 11.44 5.01
CA VAL A 79 -5.45 12.70 4.93
C VAL A 79 -6.13 13.04 6.25
N THR A 80 -6.34 14.33 6.53
CA THR A 80 -7.11 14.78 7.70
C THR A 80 -8.60 14.60 7.47
N ALA A 81 -9.33 14.21 8.52
CA ALA A 81 -10.77 14.02 8.45
C ALA A 81 -11.53 15.33 8.14
N GLU A 82 -11.06 16.45 8.69
CA GLU A 82 -11.69 17.76 8.53
C GLU A 82 -11.60 18.31 7.11
N SER A 83 -10.64 17.82 6.31
CA SER A 83 -10.47 18.22 4.92
C SER A 83 -11.31 17.41 3.92
N LEU A 84 -12.03 16.39 4.39
CA LEU A 84 -12.89 15.55 3.56
C LEU A 84 -14.26 16.24 3.31
N ASP A 85 -14.76 16.09 2.10
CA ASP A 85 -16.14 16.47 1.78
C ASP A 85 -17.12 15.36 2.20
N HIS A 86 -17.66 15.51 3.40
CA HIS A 86 -18.56 14.53 4.00
C HIS A 86 -19.93 14.41 3.30
N GLU A 87 -20.27 15.30 2.37
CA GLU A 87 -21.48 15.17 1.54
C GLU A 87 -21.29 14.13 0.42
N LYS A 88 -20.03 13.92 -0.01
CA LYS A 88 -19.69 12.99 -1.08
C LYS A 88 -19.25 11.62 -0.60
N VAL A 89 -18.71 11.53 0.63
CA VAL A 89 -18.26 10.27 1.20
C VAL A 89 -19.33 9.69 2.13
N PHE A 90 -19.35 8.36 2.25
CA PHE A 90 -20.29 7.68 3.16
C PHE A 90 -19.61 6.56 3.95
N ALA A 91 -20.05 6.38 5.19
CA ALA A 91 -19.57 5.30 6.05
C ALA A 91 -20.36 4.02 5.76
N ALA A 92 -19.65 2.96 5.37
CA ALA A 92 -20.26 1.63 5.17
C ALA A 92 -19.22 0.53 5.23
N SER A 93 -19.66 -0.66 5.61
CA SER A 93 -18.93 -1.91 5.40
C SER A 93 -19.48 -2.65 4.18
N ARG A 94 -18.65 -3.47 3.55
CA ARG A 94 -19.09 -4.28 2.40
C ARG A 94 -20.13 -5.31 2.83
N TYR A 95 -21.24 -5.40 2.08
CA TYR A 95 -22.36 -6.31 2.34
C TYR A 95 -23.02 -6.10 3.72
N ASP A 96 -22.91 -4.89 4.28
CA ASP A 96 -23.42 -4.56 5.63
C ASP A 96 -22.93 -5.52 6.72
N ARG A 97 -21.70 -6.02 6.58
CA ARG A 97 -21.10 -6.95 7.54
C ARG A 97 -20.21 -6.20 8.53
N GLY A 98 -20.58 -6.26 9.81
CA GLY A 98 -19.87 -5.58 10.88
C GLY A 98 -20.21 -4.10 11.00
N GLU A 99 -19.29 -3.32 11.57
CA GLU A 99 -19.46 -1.87 11.73
C GLU A 99 -19.05 -1.13 10.45
N ALA A 100 -19.56 0.10 10.27
CA ALA A 100 -19.19 0.97 9.16
C ALA A 100 -17.80 1.62 9.40
N ASP A 101 -16.76 0.80 9.38
CA ASP A 101 -15.40 1.21 9.76
C ASP A 101 -14.65 1.98 8.67
N TYR A 102 -15.17 1.97 7.45
CA TYR A 102 -14.56 2.65 6.31
C TYR A 102 -15.44 3.81 5.83
N LEU A 103 -14.78 4.93 5.49
CA LEU A 103 -15.39 5.92 4.61
C LEU A 103 -15.17 5.49 3.17
N ASN A 104 -16.19 5.64 2.35
CA ASN A 104 -16.20 5.24 0.95
C ASN A 104 -16.33 6.47 0.06
N CYS A 105 -15.47 6.58 -0.95
CA CYS A 105 -15.43 7.65 -1.94
C CYS A 105 -15.90 7.05 -3.28
N PRO A 106 -17.20 7.24 -3.63
CA PRO A 106 -17.77 6.60 -4.82
C PRO A 106 -17.42 7.37 -6.09
N PHE A 107 -16.91 6.69 -7.09
CA PHE A 107 -16.74 7.20 -8.43
C PHE A 107 -17.93 6.86 -9.33
N ASN A 108 -18.37 7.80 -10.13
CA ASN A 108 -19.07 7.47 -11.37
C ASN A 108 -18.08 7.07 -12.49
N LYS A 109 -18.59 6.66 -13.64
CA LYS A 109 -17.74 6.18 -14.74
C LYS A 109 -16.81 7.27 -15.29
N ALA A 110 -17.33 8.45 -15.54
CA ALA A 110 -16.56 9.54 -16.13
C ALA A 110 -15.45 10.06 -15.20
N GLU A 111 -15.75 10.20 -13.91
CA GLU A 111 -14.78 10.57 -12.88
C GLU A 111 -13.66 9.52 -12.77
N TYR A 112 -14.02 8.24 -12.78
CA TYR A 112 -13.04 7.15 -12.73
C TYR A 112 -12.13 7.13 -13.95
N GLU A 113 -12.68 7.30 -15.16
CA GLU A 113 -11.89 7.32 -16.41
C GLU A 113 -10.92 8.51 -16.42
N ALA A 114 -11.35 9.69 -15.95
CA ALA A 114 -10.48 10.86 -15.82
C ALA A 114 -9.38 10.64 -14.77
N PHE A 115 -9.74 10.11 -13.62
CA PHE A 115 -8.79 9.74 -12.55
C PHE A 115 -7.75 8.72 -13.04
N HIS A 116 -8.21 7.64 -13.68
CA HIS A 116 -7.33 6.61 -14.23
C HIS A 116 -6.33 7.19 -15.24
N ALA A 117 -6.79 8.02 -16.18
CA ALA A 117 -5.93 8.66 -17.18
C ALA A 117 -4.87 9.56 -16.52
N ALA A 118 -5.27 10.34 -15.52
CA ALA A 118 -4.37 11.20 -14.77
C ALA A 118 -3.32 10.40 -13.99
N LEU A 119 -3.73 9.30 -13.34
CA LEU A 119 -2.86 8.42 -12.58
C LEU A 119 -1.85 7.67 -13.47
N ALA A 120 -2.31 7.12 -14.59
CA ALA A 120 -1.46 6.39 -15.53
C ALA A 120 -0.39 7.27 -16.21
N SER A 121 -0.63 8.58 -16.29
CA SER A 121 0.29 9.55 -16.88
C SER A 121 1.09 10.36 -15.85
N ALA A 122 0.89 10.13 -14.56
CA ALA A 122 1.50 10.89 -13.49
C ALA A 122 3.01 10.61 -13.38
N GLU A 123 3.78 11.65 -13.03
CA GLU A 123 5.22 11.54 -12.85
C GLU A 123 5.58 10.80 -11.56
N ARG A 124 6.50 9.85 -11.68
CA ARG A 124 7.03 9.08 -10.55
C ARG A 124 8.27 9.73 -9.96
N ALA A 125 8.52 9.52 -8.69
CA ALA A 125 9.80 9.85 -8.07
C ALA A 125 10.90 8.97 -8.69
N PRO A 126 12.17 9.44 -8.72
CA PRO A 126 13.28 8.60 -9.08
C PRO A 126 13.34 7.36 -8.19
N LEU A 127 13.56 6.20 -8.78
CA LEU A 127 13.80 4.98 -8.02
C LEU A 127 15.14 5.09 -7.29
N HIS A 128 15.21 4.60 -6.07
CA HIS A 128 16.48 4.47 -5.35
C HIS A 128 17.28 3.29 -5.90
N ASP A 129 18.61 3.26 -5.66
CA ASP A 129 19.51 2.23 -6.20
C ASP A 129 19.08 0.80 -5.83
N PHE A 130 18.40 0.59 -4.72
CA PHE A 130 17.82 -0.69 -4.31
C PHE A 130 16.53 -1.05 -5.08
N ASP A 131 15.85 -0.06 -5.67
CA ASP A 131 14.65 -0.26 -6.51
C ASP A 131 15.04 -0.60 -7.97
N THR A 132 16.19 -0.09 -8.46
CA THR A 132 16.65 -0.30 -9.84
C THR A 132 17.02 -1.74 -10.14
N GLY A 133 17.28 -2.53 -9.12
CA GLY A 133 17.45 -3.98 -9.23
C GLY A 133 16.23 -4.69 -9.85
N ALA A 134 15.04 -4.12 -9.71
CA ALA A 134 13.80 -4.68 -10.25
C ALA A 134 13.65 -4.51 -11.78
N GLU A 135 14.32 -3.52 -12.39
CA GLU A 135 14.15 -3.23 -13.83
C GLU A 135 14.78 -4.27 -14.77
N GLN A 136 15.77 -5.06 -14.30
CA GLN A 136 16.52 -5.96 -15.16
C GLN A 136 16.05 -7.43 -15.12
N SER A 137 15.13 -7.81 -14.25
CA SER A 137 14.71 -9.22 -14.08
C SER A 137 13.38 -9.59 -14.73
N ALA A 138 12.76 -8.72 -15.50
CA ALA A 138 11.57 -9.08 -16.26
C ALA A 138 11.92 -10.07 -17.36
N ARG A 139 11.55 -11.34 -17.18
CA ARG A 139 11.44 -12.26 -18.34
C ARG A 139 10.41 -11.67 -19.28
N PRO A 140 10.75 -11.47 -20.58
CA PRO A 140 9.76 -11.02 -21.54
C PRO A 140 8.64 -12.05 -21.62
N ASP A 141 7.42 -11.61 -21.37
CA ASP A 141 6.23 -12.38 -21.70
C ASP A 141 6.22 -12.56 -23.24
N PRO A 142 6.31 -13.78 -23.77
CA PRO A 142 6.38 -14.01 -25.21
C PRO A 142 5.14 -13.53 -25.98
N ASP A 143 4.04 -13.22 -25.29
CA ASP A 143 2.78 -12.77 -25.89
C ASP A 143 2.51 -11.24 -25.77
N ALA A 144 3.42 -10.48 -25.18
CA ALA A 144 3.29 -9.02 -25.07
C ALA A 144 3.66 -8.33 -26.37
N HIS A 145 2.69 -8.10 -27.23
CA HIS A 145 2.84 -7.29 -28.46
C HIS A 145 3.02 -5.80 -28.11
N GLY A 146 4.28 -5.38 -28.08
CA GLY A 146 4.72 -4.04 -28.45
C GLY A 146 4.34 -2.87 -27.57
N LYS A 147 4.83 -2.83 -26.31
CA LYS A 147 5.27 -1.61 -25.60
C LYS A 147 6.29 -2.06 -24.54
N LYS A 148 7.49 -1.44 -24.53
CA LYS A 148 8.39 -1.52 -23.38
C LYS A 148 7.67 -0.86 -22.19
N ALA A 149 6.95 -1.65 -21.41
CA ALA A 149 6.51 -1.24 -20.08
C ALA A 149 7.71 -1.48 -19.16
N ASP A 150 8.11 -0.47 -18.41
CA ASP A 150 9.03 -0.61 -17.28
C ASP A 150 8.43 -1.65 -16.32
N THR A 151 8.91 -2.88 -16.42
CA THR A 151 8.38 -4.01 -15.66
C THR A 151 9.10 -4.04 -14.32
N VAL A 152 8.63 -3.22 -13.40
CA VAL A 152 9.01 -3.33 -11.99
C VAL A 152 8.37 -4.62 -11.46
N THR A 153 9.18 -5.59 -11.06
CA THR A 153 8.68 -6.80 -10.40
C THR A 153 8.40 -6.45 -8.95
N VAL A 154 7.12 -6.29 -8.61
CA VAL A 154 6.66 -5.98 -7.25
C VAL A 154 5.79 -7.11 -6.73
N TYR A 155 5.86 -7.34 -5.41
CA TYR A 155 4.93 -8.23 -4.73
C TYR A 155 3.51 -7.70 -4.91
N GLU A 156 2.59 -8.53 -5.43
CA GLU A 156 1.24 -8.07 -5.84
C GLU A 156 0.45 -7.38 -4.71
N GLY A 157 0.68 -7.77 -3.45
CA GLY A 157 0.02 -7.17 -2.29
C GLY A 157 0.48 -5.75 -1.93
N CYS A 158 1.64 -5.31 -2.47
CA CYS A 158 2.23 -3.98 -2.22
C CYS A 158 2.44 -3.19 -3.52
N MET A 159 1.76 -3.58 -4.60
CA MET A 159 1.93 -2.92 -5.90
C MET A 159 1.47 -1.47 -5.85
N PRO A 160 2.29 -0.52 -6.30
CA PRO A 160 1.91 0.88 -6.42
C PRO A 160 0.68 1.06 -7.32
N ILE A 161 -0.20 1.98 -6.91
CA ILE A 161 -1.48 2.19 -7.59
C ILE A 161 -1.31 2.66 -9.04
N GLU A 162 -0.26 3.44 -9.34
CA GLU A 162 0.07 3.88 -10.70
C GLU A 162 0.59 2.74 -11.58
N ILE A 163 1.22 1.71 -10.99
CA ILE A 163 1.62 0.50 -11.71
C ILE A 163 0.38 -0.34 -12.06
N MET A 164 -0.58 -0.45 -11.13
CA MET A 164 -1.86 -1.10 -11.43
C MET A 164 -2.63 -0.37 -12.53
N ALA A 165 -2.65 0.97 -12.50
CA ALA A 165 -3.28 1.78 -13.54
C ALA A 165 -2.66 1.53 -14.91
N ALA A 166 -1.33 1.42 -15.00
CA ALA A 166 -0.63 1.14 -16.24
C ALA A 166 -0.94 -0.24 -16.85
N ARG A 167 -1.40 -1.21 -16.04
CA ARG A 167 -1.80 -2.53 -16.52
C ARG A 167 -3.14 -2.56 -17.26
N GLY A 168 -3.97 -1.52 -17.09
CA GLY A 168 -5.24 -1.38 -17.81
C GLY A 168 -6.33 -0.70 -16.98
N ALA A 169 -7.30 -0.15 -17.68
CA ALA A 169 -8.36 0.69 -17.09
C ALA A 169 -9.21 -0.03 -16.02
N ASP A 170 -9.39 -1.33 -16.13
CA ASP A 170 -10.20 -2.09 -15.20
C ASP A 170 -9.40 -2.75 -14.05
N THR A 171 -8.06 -2.73 -14.10
CA THR A 171 -7.22 -3.41 -13.10
C THR A 171 -7.53 -2.95 -11.67
N MET A 172 -7.55 -1.64 -11.44
CA MET A 172 -7.87 -1.10 -10.11
C MET A 172 -9.32 -1.37 -9.70
N ARG A 173 -10.26 -1.31 -10.66
CA ARG A 173 -11.70 -1.50 -10.44
C ARG A 173 -12.04 -2.94 -10.05
N PHE A 174 -11.27 -3.93 -10.48
CA PHE A 174 -11.36 -5.32 -10.03
C PHE A 174 -10.44 -5.63 -8.85
N GLY A 175 -9.56 -4.71 -8.49
CA GLY A 175 -8.61 -4.76 -7.37
C GLY A 175 -9.05 -3.85 -6.20
N PRO A 176 -8.19 -2.89 -5.77
CA PRO A 176 -8.40 -2.09 -4.58
C PRO A 176 -9.64 -1.16 -4.65
N LEU A 177 -10.03 -0.73 -5.85
CA LEU A 177 -11.19 0.14 -6.05
C LEU A 177 -12.48 -0.63 -6.37
N ARG A 178 -12.54 -1.91 -6.04
CA ARG A 178 -13.70 -2.75 -6.32
C ARG A 178 -14.95 -2.24 -5.60
N PRO A 179 -16.09 -1.97 -6.32
CA PRO A 179 -17.29 -1.39 -5.70
C PRO A 179 -18.27 -2.43 -5.16
N VAL A 180 -17.97 -3.73 -5.30
CA VAL A 180 -18.89 -4.83 -4.98
C VAL A 180 -19.20 -4.84 -3.47
N GLY A 181 -20.48 -5.00 -3.13
CA GLY A 181 -20.97 -5.01 -1.76
C GLY A 181 -21.19 -3.63 -1.14
N LEU A 182 -21.10 -2.56 -1.95
CA LEU A 182 -21.38 -1.20 -1.53
C LEU A 182 -22.56 -0.62 -2.34
N VAL A 183 -23.37 0.20 -1.67
CA VAL A 183 -24.42 1.02 -2.27
C VAL A 183 -24.19 2.45 -1.81
N ASP A 184 -24.08 3.37 -2.75
CA ASP A 184 -23.97 4.79 -2.46
C ASP A 184 -25.35 5.32 -2.02
N PRO A 185 -25.47 5.85 -0.79
CA PRO A 185 -26.76 6.31 -0.29
C PRO A 185 -27.32 7.51 -1.05
N ASN A 186 -26.45 8.30 -1.71
CA ASN A 186 -26.88 9.48 -2.48
C ASN A 186 -27.54 9.10 -3.81
N THR A 187 -27.11 7.99 -4.40
CA THR A 187 -27.62 7.52 -5.71
C THR A 187 -28.54 6.31 -5.60
N GLY A 188 -28.48 5.57 -4.51
CA GLY A 188 -29.15 4.28 -4.33
C GLY A 188 -28.57 3.15 -5.19
N HIS A 189 -27.43 3.38 -5.84
CA HIS A 189 -26.81 2.42 -6.74
C HIS A 189 -25.39 2.08 -6.30
N ARG A 190 -24.90 0.95 -6.86
CA ARG A 190 -23.49 0.57 -6.71
C ARG A 190 -22.62 1.55 -7.49
N PRO A 191 -21.55 2.12 -6.88
CA PRO A 191 -20.61 2.97 -7.59
C PRO A 191 -19.94 2.26 -8.78
N TRP A 192 -19.40 3.03 -9.72
CA TRP A 192 -18.58 2.45 -10.80
C TRP A 192 -17.25 1.90 -10.26
N ALA A 193 -16.61 2.66 -9.41
CA ALA A 193 -15.45 2.27 -8.60
C ALA A 193 -15.55 2.93 -7.23
N ASN A 194 -14.79 2.48 -6.25
CA ASN A 194 -14.86 3.02 -4.89
C ASN A 194 -13.50 3.01 -4.20
N VAL A 195 -13.06 4.15 -3.69
CA VAL A 195 -11.91 4.25 -2.81
C VAL A 195 -12.38 4.11 -1.37
N GLN A 196 -11.63 3.37 -0.56
CA GLN A 196 -11.91 3.21 0.86
C GLN A 196 -10.86 3.97 1.68
N LEU A 197 -11.34 4.71 2.67
CA LEU A 197 -10.51 5.37 3.66
C LEU A 197 -10.66 4.66 5.00
N ARG A 198 -9.54 4.31 5.62
CA ARG A 198 -9.49 3.64 6.92
C ARG A 198 -8.96 4.59 7.98
N ALA A 199 -9.65 4.68 9.12
CA ALA A 199 -9.19 5.49 10.24
C ALA A 199 -7.84 4.99 10.77
N GLU A 200 -6.89 5.91 10.94
CA GLU A 200 -5.55 5.65 11.50
C GLU A 200 -5.53 5.73 13.02
N ASN A 201 -6.47 6.44 13.61
CA ASN A 201 -6.56 6.63 15.05
C ASN A 201 -7.99 6.43 15.57
N LYS A 202 -8.11 6.30 16.88
CA LYS A 202 -9.39 6.06 17.56
C LYS A 202 -10.34 7.24 17.42
N GLU A 203 -9.81 8.45 17.41
CA GLU A 203 -10.52 9.72 17.30
C GLU A 203 -11.03 9.97 15.88
N ARG A 204 -10.61 9.14 14.90
CA ARG A 204 -10.96 9.25 13.47
C ARG A 204 -10.64 10.63 12.88
N THR A 205 -9.53 11.22 13.32
CA THR A 205 -9.04 12.51 12.78
C THR A 205 -8.15 12.35 11.56
N LEU A 206 -7.64 11.15 11.32
CA LEU A 206 -6.75 10.81 10.21
C LEU A 206 -7.25 9.56 9.49
N TYR A 207 -7.16 9.58 8.17
CA TYR A 207 -7.56 8.47 7.32
C TYR A 207 -6.48 8.08 6.31
N ASN A 208 -6.19 6.79 6.24
CA ASN A 208 -5.32 6.20 5.23
C ASN A 208 -6.14 5.86 3.97
N ILE A 209 -5.60 6.16 2.81
CA ILE A 209 -6.20 5.78 1.51
C ILE A 209 -5.83 4.32 1.22
N VAL A 210 -6.76 3.41 1.38
CA VAL A 210 -6.52 1.97 1.33
C VAL A 210 -6.13 1.52 -0.09
N GLY A 211 -4.99 0.85 -0.20
CA GLY A 211 -4.49 0.31 -1.47
C GLY A 211 -3.82 1.35 -2.38
N PHE A 212 -3.49 2.53 -1.84
CA PHE A 212 -2.84 3.61 -2.56
C PHE A 212 -1.34 3.74 -2.24
N GLN A 213 -0.66 2.62 -2.05
CA GLN A 213 0.79 2.64 -2.07
C GLN A 213 1.24 3.28 -3.38
N THR A 214 2.16 4.25 -3.32
CA THR A 214 2.52 5.03 -4.50
C THR A 214 3.95 5.52 -4.46
N ASN A 215 4.57 5.63 -5.64
CA ASN A 215 5.86 6.29 -5.85
C ASN A 215 5.72 7.54 -6.72
N LEU A 216 4.54 8.12 -6.77
CA LEU A 216 4.35 9.39 -7.48
C LEU A 216 5.12 10.51 -6.78
N LYS A 217 5.62 11.45 -7.56
CA LYS A 217 6.13 12.72 -7.02
C LYS A 217 5.05 13.39 -6.18
N TRP A 218 5.46 14.07 -5.12
CA TRP A 218 4.57 14.70 -4.16
C TRP A 218 3.48 15.59 -4.80
N GLY A 219 3.86 16.47 -5.73
CA GLY A 219 2.90 17.33 -6.44
C GLY A 219 1.88 16.53 -7.26
N GLU A 220 2.31 15.41 -7.84
CA GLU A 220 1.45 14.50 -8.59
C GLU A 220 0.48 13.75 -7.68
N GLN A 221 0.92 13.31 -6.51
CA GLN A 221 0.03 12.69 -5.53
C GLN A 221 -1.12 13.64 -5.17
N LYS A 222 -0.81 14.90 -4.82
CA LYS A 222 -1.83 15.89 -4.52
C LYS A 222 -2.76 16.13 -5.72
N ARG A 223 -2.21 16.34 -6.91
CA ARG A 223 -2.98 16.59 -8.14
C ARG A 223 -3.95 15.46 -8.48
N VAL A 224 -3.44 14.23 -8.45
CA VAL A 224 -4.21 13.06 -8.87
C VAL A 224 -5.20 12.61 -7.79
N PHE A 225 -4.77 12.54 -6.53
CA PHE A 225 -5.64 12.05 -5.46
C PHE A 225 -6.73 13.04 -5.06
N SER A 226 -6.55 14.34 -5.34
CA SER A 226 -7.65 15.32 -5.22
C SER A 226 -8.74 15.15 -6.28
N MET A 227 -8.57 14.25 -7.26
CA MET A 227 -9.64 13.88 -8.19
C MET A 227 -10.58 12.80 -7.63
N ILE A 228 -10.25 12.22 -6.48
CA ILE A 228 -11.09 11.24 -5.81
C ILE A 228 -12.28 11.99 -5.18
N PRO A 229 -13.55 11.57 -5.45
CA PRO A 229 -14.72 12.21 -4.86
C PRO A 229 -14.64 12.27 -3.33
N GLY A 230 -14.80 13.49 -2.79
CA GLY A 230 -14.66 13.76 -1.36
C GLY A 230 -13.23 14.13 -0.91
N LEU A 231 -12.22 14.07 -1.80
CA LEU A 231 -10.83 14.43 -1.52
C LEU A 231 -10.38 15.69 -2.28
N GLU A 232 -11.27 16.43 -2.90
CA GLU A 232 -10.91 17.59 -3.76
C GLU A 232 -10.10 18.65 -2.99
N ASN A 233 -10.37 18.81 -1.71
CA ASN A 233 -9.69 19.74 -0.83
C ASN A 233 -8.87 19.03 0.26
N ALA A 234 -8.57 17.74 0.08
CA ALA A 234 -7.91 16.94 1.10
C ALA A 234 -6.54 17.51 1.49
N GLU A 235 -6.31 17.55 2.80
CA GLU A 235 -5.03 17.88 3.40
C GLU A 235 -4.25 16.60 3.69
N PHE A 236 -3.15 16.42 2.97
CA PHE A 236 -2.27 15.28 3.12
C PHE A 236 -1.26 15.54 4.22
N VAL A 237 -1.25 14.71 5.26
CA VAL A 237 -0.33 14.83 6.42
C VAL A 237 0.86 13.89 6.31
N ARG A 238 0.78 12.91 5.42
CA ARG A 238 1.88 12.00 5.09
C ARG A 238 1.73 11.52 3.66
N TYR A 239 2.88 11.38 3.01
CA TYR A 239 3.04 10.91 1.66
C TYR A 239 4.01 9.73 1.63
#